data_2a891e360b344dfbe1af37db11d9fdfc
#
_entry.id   2a891e360b344dfbe1af37db11d9fdfc
#
_cell.length_a   1.000
_cell.length_b   1.000
_cell.length_c   1.000
_cell.angle_alpha   90.00
_cell.angle_beta   90.00
_cell.angle_gamma   90.00
#
_symmetry.space_group_name_H-M   'P 1'
#
loop_
_entity.id
_entity.type
_entity.pdbx_description
1 polymer ?
#
loop_
_entity_poly.entity_id
_entity_poly.type
_entity_poly.pdbx_seq_one_letter_code
_entity_poly.pdbx_strand_id
1 'polypeptide(L)'
;MPAFEQGDVIKVPFPYTDRPTRQSRPALVVSSSKLEELHGLLWIVMITSAQNRAWPKDITVSNLKQAGLPSPSVIRAVKIATIEAADASRIGSISPSKLKVVKQLIIQELN
;
A
#
# COMPACT_ATOMS: atom_id res chain seq x y z
N MET A 1 11.37 -15.48 8.94
CA MET A 1 10.44 -14.55 9.60
C MET A 1 10.00 -13.48 8.62
N PRO A 2 8.70 -13.17 8.53
CA PRO A 2 8.26 -12.09 7.66
C PRO A 2 8.75 -10.74 8.18
N ALA A 3 9.15 -9.87 7.25
CA ALA A 3 9.64 -8.54 7.57
C ALA A 3 8.52 -7.50 7.63
N PHE A 4 7.35 -7.81 7.05
CA PHE A 4 6.26 -6.86 6.92
C PHE A 4 4.96 -7.40 7.49
N GLU A 5 4.09 -6.48 7.93
CA GLU A 5 2.77 -6.80 8.46
C GLU A 5 1.70 -6.06 7.67
N GLN A 6 0.47 -6.58 7.71
CA GLN A 6 -0.68 -5.84 7.17
C GLN A 6 -0.76 -4.47 7.84
N GLY A 7 -0.97 -3.44 7.03
CA GLY A 7 -1.04 -2.07 7.52
C GLY A 7 0.28 -1.33 7.48
N ASP A 8 1.38 -2.00 7.17
CA ASP A 8 2.65 -1.32 6.95
C ASP A 8 2.57 -0.45 5.70
N VAL A 9 3.11 0.76 5.80
CA VAL A 9 3.33 1.64 4.66
C VAL A 9 4.78 1.44 4.22
N ILE A 10 4.97 1.18 2.95
CA ILE A 10 6.28 0.87 2.38
C ILE A 10 6.58 1.78 1.20
N LYS A 11 7.86 1.88 0.87
CA LYS A 11 8.32 2.39 -0.41
C LYS A 11 8.76 1.23 -1.28
N VAL A 12 8.37 1.26 -2.53
CA VAL A 12 8.70 0.22 -3.47
C VAL A 12 8.83 0.81 -4.87
N PRO A 13 9.81 0.35 -5.68
CA PRO A 13 9.85 0.75 -7.08
C PRO A 13 8.65 0.16 -7.82
N PHE A 14 7.83 1.02 -8.40
CA PHE A 14 6.65 0.55 -9.13
C PHE A 14 7.01 0.16 -10.54
N PRO A 15 6.71 -1.09 -10.91
CA PRO A 15 6.99 -1.58 -12.26
C PRO A 15 5.96 -1.14 -13.30
N TYR A 16 5.00 -0.30 -12.94
CA TYR A 16 3.89 0.00 -13.81
C TYR A 16 4.09 1.09 -14.82
N THR A 17 5.20 1.74 -14.80
CA THR A 17 5.37 2.82 -15.74
C THR A 17 6.15 2.30 -16.92
N ASP A 18 5.61 2.49 -18.10
CA ASP A 18 6.33 2.36 -19.34
C ASP A 18 7.53 3.33 -19.41
N ARG A 19 7.80 4.01 -18.30
CA ARG A 19 8.91 4.94 -18.17
C ARG A 19 10.09 4.21 -17.54
N PRO A 20 11.30 4.37 -18.09
CA PRO A 20 12.49 3.74 -17.54
C PRO A 20 12.95 4.33 -16.20
N THR A 21 12.24 5.30 -15.65
CA THR A 21 12.56 5.90 -14.35
C THR A 21 12.00 5.05 -13.21
N ARG A 22 12.90 4.51 -12.39
CA ARG A 22 12.55 3.79 -11.18
C ARG A 22 12.21 4.80 -10.09
N GLN A 23 10.97 5.25 -10.06
CA GLN A 23 10.50 6.08 -8.95
C GLN A 23 9.95 5.17 -7.87
N SER A 24 10.50 5.29 -6.66
CA SER A 24 9.93 4.65 -5.49
C SER A 24 8.63 5.36 -5.13
N ARG A 25 7.57 4.59 -4.87
CA ARG A 25 6.27 5.12 -4.49
C ARG A 25 5.79 4.48 -3.21
N PRO A 26 5.00 5.20 -2.41
CA PRO A 26 4.41 4.61 -1.23
C PRO A 26 3.29 3.66 -1.60
N ALA A 27 3.15 2.62 -0.79
CA ALA A 27 2.10 1.63 -0.93
C ALA A 27 1.74 1.06 0.44
N LEU A 28 0.56 0.45 0.54
CA LEU A 28 0.09 -0.16 1.77
C LEU A 28 0.10 -1.68 1.62
N VAL A 29 0.69 -2.37 2.57
CA VAL A 29 0.70 -3.84 2.61
C VAL A 29 -0.67 -4.32 3.10
N VAL A 30 -1.33 -5.14 2.27
CA VAL A 30 -2.66 -5.68 2.59
C VAL A 30 -2.67 -7.20 2.73
N SER A 31 -1.60 -7.88 2.31
CA SER A 31 -1.49 -9.33 2.46
C SER A 31 -1.11 -9.73 3.88
N SER A 32 -1.50 -10.94 4.27
CA SER A 32 -1.05 -11.50 5.54
C SER A 32 0.45 -11.85 5.46
N SER A 33 1.07 -11.99 6.63
CA SER A 33 2.48 -12.37 6.71
C SER A 33 2.76 -13.75 6.07
N LYS A 34 1.73 -14.58 5.92
CA LYS A 34 1.89 -15.90 5.30
C LYS A 34 2.32 -15.82 3.84
N LEU A 35 1.85 -14.82 3.10
CA LEU A 35 2.25 -14.66 1.70
C LEU A 35 3.74 -14.38 1.60
N GLU A 36 4.27 -13.56 2.48
CA GLU A 36 5.70 -13.28 2.53
C GLU A 36 6.50 -14.52 2.95
N GLU A 37 6.04 -15.23 4.00
CA GLU A 37 6.72 -16.44 4.48
C GLU A 37 6.83 -17.52 3.42
N LEU A 38 5.75 -17.75 2.68
CA LEU A 38 5.70 -18.86 1.73
C LEU A 38 6.29 -18.50 0.37
N HIS A 39 6.19 -17.25 -0.04
CA HIS A 39 6.48 -16.85 -1.42
C HIS A 39 7.43 -15.68 -1.56
N GLY A 40 7.73 -14.98 -0.47
CA GLY A 40 8.55 -13.76 -0.54
C GLY A 40 7.84 -12.60 -1.24
N LEU A 41 6.51 -12.64 -1.30
CA LEU A 41 5.69 -11.67 -2.02
C LEU A 41 4.84 -10.84 -1.07
N LEU A 42 4.47 -9.64 -1.50
CA LEU A 42 3.50 -8.80 -0.82
C LEU A 42 2.41 -8.40 -1.80
N TRP A 43 1.17 -8.38 -1.31
CA TRP A 43 0.08 -7.70 -2.02
C TRP A 43 -0.04 -6.31 -1.44
N ILE A 44 -0.04 -5.33 -2.32
CA ILE A 44 -0.08 -3.92 -1.93
C ILE A 44 -1.18 -3.19 -2.67
N VAL A 45 -1.62 -2.08 -2.08
CA VAL A 45 -2.48 -1.11 -2.77
C VAL A 45 -1.75 0.22 -2.87
N MET A 46 -2.00 0.95 -3.94
CA MET A 46 -1.31 2.20 -4.21
C MET A 46 -1.71 3.29 -3.22
N ILE A 47 -0.72 4.05 -2.78
CA ILE A 47 -0.93 5.33 -2.08
C ILE A 47 -0.48 6.42 -3.04
N THR A 48 -1.33 7.42 -3.25
CA THR A 48 -1.03 8.50 -4.19
C THR A 48 -1.33 9.86 -3.56
N SER A 49 -0.82 10.92 -4.16
CA SER A 49 -1.07 12.28 -3.68
C SER A 49 -2.55 12.61 -3.70
N ALA A 50 -3.03 13.28 -2.64
CA ALA A 50 -4.41 13.75 -2.56
C ALA A 50 -4.73 14.80 -3.62
N GLN A 51 -3.71 15.40 -4.26
CA GLN A 51 -3.88 16.36 -5.35
C GLN A 51 -4.19 15.67 -6.68
N ASN A 52 -3.94 14.38 -6.81
CA ASN A 52 -4.27 13.64 -8.01
C ASN A 52 -5.79 13.46 -8.11
N ARG A 53 -6.24 13.22 -9.35
CA ARG A 53 -7.66 12.98 -9.60
C ARG A 53 -8.21 11.93 -8.64
N ALA A 54 -9.25 12.29 -7.90
CA ALA A 54 -9.89 11.38 -6.96
C ALA A 54 -10.59 10.24 -7.70
N TRP A 55 -10.45 9.05 -7.15
CA TRP A 55 -11.21 7.87 -7.61
C TRP A 55 -12.29 7.56 -6.56
N PRO A 56 -13.41 6.97 -6.99
CA PRO A 56 -14.41 6.51 -6.02
C PRO A 56 -13.79 5.60 -4.97
N LYS A 57 -14.17 5.81 -3.72
CA LYS A 57 -13.73 5.00 -2.58
C LYS A 57 -12.26 5.17 -2.20
N ASP A 58 -11.58 6.21 -2.68
CA ASP A 58 -10.26 6.57 -2.14
C ASP A 58 -10.38 6.87 -0.65
N ILE A 59 -9.40 6.41 0.13
CA ILE A 59 -9.38 6.57 1.58
C ILE A 59 -8.30 7.57 1.96
N THR A 60 -8.70 8.66 2.63
CA THR A 60 -7.75 9.68 3.07
C THR A 60 -6.84 9.13 4.18
N VAL A 61 -5.54 9.39 4.06
CA VAL A 61 -4.59 9.09 5.13
C VAL A 61 -4.66 10.23 6.14
N SER A 62 -5.18 9.96 7.34
CA SER A 62 -5.40 10.99 8.35
C SER A 62 -4.17 11.29 9.19
N ASN A 63 -3.28 10.33 9.38
CA ASN A 63 -2.07 10.51 10.17
C ASN A 63 -0.83 10.31 9.31
N LEU A 64 -0.41 11.38 8.66
CA LEU A 64 0.72 11.35 7.72
C LEU A 64 2.03 10.98 8.42
N LYS A 65 2.20 11.46 9.66
CA LYS A 65 3.43 11.18 10.41
C LYS A 65 3.55 9.69 10.72
N GLN A 66 2.49 9.06 11.19
CA GLN A 66 2.47 7.63 11.46
C GLN A 66 2.71 6.82 10.18
N ALA A 67 2.13 7.25 9.10
CA ALA A 67 2.27 6.58 7.80
C ALA A 67 3.63 6.84 7.14
N GLY A 68 4.40 7.78 7.65
CA GLY A 68 5.69 8.13 7.06
C GLY A 68 5.60 8.87 5.74
N LEU A 69 4.49 9.58 5.52
CA LEU A 69 4.22 10.28 4.26
C LEU A 69 4.48 11.78 4.40
N PRO A 70 5.13 12.41 3.39
CA PRO A 70 5.51 13.82 3.50
C PRO A 70 4.40 14.80 3.17
N SER A 71 3.32 14.36 2.54
CA SER A 71 2.25 15.26 2.07
C SER A 71 0.92 14.52 2.07
N PRO A 72 -0.21 15.27 2.00
CA PRO A 72 -1.54 14.67 1.98
C PRO A 72 -1.66 13.59 0.89
N SER A 73 -2.15 12.44 1.28
CA SER A 73 -2.20 11.25 0.44
C SER A 73 -3.51 10.49 0.63
N VAL A 74 -3.85 9.69 -0.36
CA VAL A 74 -5.01 8.79 -0.30
C VAL A 74 -4.58 7.36 -0.63
N ILE A 75 -5.26 6.40 0.00
CA ILE A 75 -5.08 4.98 -0.27
C ILE A 75 -6.09 4.58 -1.34
N ARG A 76 -5.59 4.05 -2.44
CA ARG A 76 -6.42 3.63 -3.57
C ARG A 76 -6.58 2.12 -3.53
N ALA A 77 -7.54 1.66 -2.73
CA ALA A 77 -7.71 0.25 -2.39
C ALA A 77 -7.99 -0.65 -3.59
N VAL A 78 -8.53 -0.09 -4.67
CA VAL A 78 -8.84 -0.87 -5.87
C VAL A 78 -7.63 -1.10 -6.78
N LYS A 79 -6.52 -0.43 -6.51
CA LYS A 79 -5.32 -0.57 -7.32
C LYS A 79 -4.31 -1.45 -6.61
N ILE A 80 -4.48 -2.77 -6.79
CA ILE A 80 -3.68 -3.81 -6.14
C ILE A 80 -2.55 -4.25 -7.05
N ALA A 81 -1.42 -4.60 -6.43
CA ALA A 81 -0.29 -5.18 -7.12
C ALA A 81 0.40 -6.21 -6.25
N THR A 82 1.13 -7.10 -6.91
CA THR A 82 2.02 -8.04 -6.25
C THR A 82 3.46 -7.60 -6.48
N ILE A 83 4.23 -7.54 -5.41
CA ILE A 83 5.64 -7.16 -5.47
C ILE A 83 6.50 -8.15 -4.70
N GLU A 84 7.81 -8.13 -4.97
CA GLU A 84 8.77 -8.87 -4.16
C GLU A 84 9.00 -8.14 -2.83
N ALA A 85 8.89 -8.85 -1.73
CA ALA A 85 9.14 -8.26 -0.40
C ALA A 85 10.55 -7.68 -0.30
N ALA A 86 11.52 -8.29 -0.98
CA ALA A 86 12.90 -7.83 -0.98
C ALA A 86 13.09 -6.42 -1.56
N ASP A 87 12.15 -5.96 -2.39
CA ASP A 87 12.21 -4.64 -3.02
C ASP A 87 11.59 -3.54 -2.17
N ALA A 88 10.98 -3.89 -1.04
CA ALA A 88 10.20 -2.97 -0.22
C ALA A 88 11.00 -2.48 0.99
N SER A 89 10.75 -1.23 1.39
CA SER A 89 11.29 -0.65 2.62
C SER A 89 10.15 -0.05 3.43
N ARG A 90 10.05 -0.40 4.71
CA ARG A 90 9.00 0.11 5.58
C ARG A 90 9.26 1.58 5.92
N ILE A 91 8.25 2.42 5.76
CA ILE A 91 8.34 3.85 6.12
C ILE A 91 7.34 4.26 7.19
N GLY A 92 6.35 3.44 7.48
CA GLY A 92 5.35 3.75 8.49
C GLY A 92 4.27 2.68 8.57
N SER A 93 3.12 3.08 9.10
CA SER A 93 1.97 2.20 9.24
C SER A 93 0.68 3.01 9.31
N ILE A 94 -0.45 2.34 9.17
CA ILE A 94 -1.76 2.95 9.40
C ILE A 94 -2.43 2.31 10.61
N SER A 95 -3.47 2.96 11.14
CA SER A 95 -4.20 2.43 12.29
C SER A 95 -4.95 1.15 11.90
N PRO A 96 -5.19 0.24 12.88
CA PRO A 96 -5.98 -0.96 12.61
C PRO A 96 -7.39 -0.67 12.09
N SER A 97 -8.01 0.41 12.55
CA SER A 97 -9.35 0.79 12.08
C SER A 97 -9.32 1.20 10.61
N LYS A 98 -8.31 1.94 10.19
CA LYS A 98 -8.15 2.32 8.78
C LYS A 98 -7.86 1.10 7.92
N LEU A 99 -7.01 0.20 8.40
CA LEU A 99 -6.71 -1.05 7.70
C LEU A 99 -7.97 -1.89 7.48
N LYS A 100 -8.85 -1.94 8.48
CA LYS A 100 -10.11 -2.67 8.37
C LYS A 100 -10.98 -2.12 7.23
N VAL A 101 -11.05 -0.80 7.08
CA VAL A 101 -11.79 -0.15 5.99
C VAL A 101 -11.21 -0.56 4.64
N VAL A 102 -9.89 -0.52 4.50
CA VAL A 102 -9.20 -0.91 3.25
C VAL A 102 -9.51 -2.37 2.91
N LYS A 103 -9.39 -3.26 3.88
CA LYS A 103 -9.65 -4.70 3.67
C LYS A 103 -11.09 -4.96 3.26
N GLN A 104 -12.04 -4.26 3.85
CA GLN A 104 -13.46 -4.41 3.48
C GLN A 104 -13.72 -3.97 2.04
N LEU A 105 -13.09 -2.89 1.59
CA LEU A 105 -13.21 -2.45 0.20
C LEU A 105 -12.66 -3.48 -0.77
N ILE A 106 -11.53 -4.09 -0.43
CA ILE A 106 -10.94 -5.15 -1.27
C ILE A 106 -11.86 -6.36 -1.35
N ILE A 107 -12.41 -6.78 -0.21
CA ILE A 107 -13.33 -7.92 -0.14
C ILE A 107 -14.57 -7.66 -1.01
N GLN A 108 -15.11 -6.45 -0.99
CA GLN A 108 -16.25 -6.08 -1.82
C GLN A 108 -15.97 -6.25 -3.31
N GLU A 109 -14.75 -5.95 -3.75
CA GLU A 109 -14.37 -6.09 -5.15
C GLU A 109 -14.17 -7.56 -5.56
N LEU A 110 -14.01 -8.47 -4.59
CA LEU A 110 -13.85 -9.90 -4.84
C LEU A 110 -15.18 -10.66 -4.90
N ASN A 111 -16.26 -10.06 -4.44
CA ASN A 111 -17.57 -10.71 -4.36
C ASN A 111 -18.46 -10.41 -5.57
#